data_6e6e22bb701884b2d39c76be08d20817
#
_entry.id   6e6e22bb701884b2d39c76be08d20817
#
_cell.length_a   1.000
_cell.length_b   1.000
_cell.length_c   1.000
_cell.angle_alpha   90.00
_cell.angle_beta   90.00
_cell.angle_gamma   90.00
#
_symmetry.space_group_name_H-M   'P 1'
#
loop_
_entity.id
_entity.type
_entity.pdbx_description
1 polymer ?
#
loop_
_entity_poly.entity_id
_entity_poly.type
_entity_poly.pdbx_seq_one_letter_code
_entity_poly.pdbx_strand_id
1 'polypeptide(L)'
;MTTNSINRNTAPETGALHFDGFPEYKQELINHQFPCYSVENFSSNVVRLDISIPSGSWMQSKLLQSSSMARMITEGTKQFNSFQIAEAIDFSGAYLDVSSSPHRTILSVYAV
;
A
#
# COMPACT_ATOMS: atom_id res chain seq x y z
N MET A 1 -14.27 35.92 21.30
CA MET A 1 -13.45 34.74 20.93
C MET A 1 -12.78 34.24 22.20
N THR A 2 -13.30 33.22 22.83
CA THR A 2 -12.72 32.56 24.02
C THR A 2 -11.58 31.67 23.59
N THR A 3 -10.35 32.12 23.82
CA THR A 3 -9.16 31.26 23.66
C THR A 3 -9.21 30.17 24.71
N ASN A 4 -9.55 28.95 24.28
CA ASN A 4 -9.51 27.76 25.13
C ASN A 4 -8.02 27.44 25.37
N SER A 5 -7.44 27.95 26.48
CA SER A 5 -6.05 27.65 26.82
C SER A 5 -5.96 26.21 27.34
N ILE A 6 -5.26 25.37 26.63
CA ILE A 6 -5.00 23.99 27.05
C ILE A 6 -4.10 24.02 28.29
N ASN A 7 -4.59 23.49 29.42
CA ASN A 7 -3.80 23.33 30.64
C ASN A 7 -2.81 22.17 30.46
N ARG A 8 -1.55 22.49 30.23
CA ARG A 8 -0.49 21.49 30.02
C ARG A 8 0.03 20.81 31.30
N ASN A 9 -0.41 21.29 32.45
CA ASN A 9 -0.02 20.71 33.77
C ASN A 9 -0.94 19.56 34.20
N THR A 10 -2.04 19.36 33.48
CA THR A 10 -2.97 18.26 33.76
C THR A 10 -2.95 17.31 32.59
N ALA A 11 -2.66 16.03 32.83
CA ALA A 11 -2.75 15.03 31.78
C ALA A 11 -4.21 14.92 31.27
N PRO A 12 -4.44 14.80 29.96
CA PRO A 12 -5.78 14.57 29.46
C PRO A 12 -6.34 13.25 29.99
N GLU A 13 -7.63 13.23 30.27
CA GLU A 13 -8.31 12.00 30.64
C GLU A 13 -8.18 10.99 29.48
N THR A 14 -7.62 9.82 29.80
CA THR A 14 -7.56 8.71 28.82
C THR A 14 -8.92 8.04 28.77
N GLY A 15 -9.63 8.18 27.65
CA GLY A 15 -10.86 7.42 27.42
C GLY A 15 -10.56 5.90 27.35
N ALA A 16 -11.56 5.09 27.60
CA ALA A 16 -11.46 3.64 27.39
C ALA A 16 -11.16 3.36 25.89
N LEU A 17 -10.15 2.54 25.63
CA LEU A 17 -9.88 2.05 24.27
C LEU A 17 -11.06 1.16 23.86
N HIS A 18 -11.84 1.62 22.88
CA HIS A 18 -12.87 0.82 22.26
C HIS A 18 -12.29 0.17 21.01
N PHE A 19 -12.29 -1.15 20.97
CA PHE A 19 -11.84 -1.91 19.81
C PHE A 19 -13.08 -2.47 19.10
N ASP A 20 -13.42 -1.92 17.95
CA ASP A 20 -14.59 -2.29 17.17
C ASP A 20 -14.40 -3.59 16.37
N GLY A 21 -13.28 -4.28 16.57
CA GLY A 21 -12.94 -5.47 15.81
C GLY A 21 -12.13 -5.15 14.52
N PHE A 22 -11.72 -6.22 13.83
CA PHE A 22 -11.13 -6.07 12.49
C PHE A 22 -12.22 -5.93 11.45
N PRO A 23 -12.01 -5.16 10.38
CA PRO A 23 -12.97 -5.05 9.30
C PRO A 23 -13.17 -6.42 8.63
N GLU A 24 -14.40 -6.69 8.22
CA GLU A 24 -14.72 -7.88 7.44
C GLU A 24 -14.05 -7.78 6.05
N TYR A 25 -13.59 -8.92 5.57
CA TYR A 25 -13.00 -9.01 4.23
C TYR A 25 -13.74 -10.05 3.38
N LYS A 26 -13.76 -9.82 2.06
CA LYS A 26 -14.20 -10.79 1.08
C LYS A 26 -12.97 -11.44 0.45
N GLN A 27 -13.02 -12.74 0.23
CA GLN A 27 -11.96 -13.49 -0.46
C GLN A 27 -12.50 -14.02 -1.78
N GLU A 28 -11.78 -13.75 -2.86
CA GLU A 28 -12.09 -14.21 -4.20
C GLU A 28 -10.82 -14.76 -4.87
N LEU A 29 -10.99 -15.60 -5.88
CA LEU A 29 -9.88 -16.09 -6.71
C LEU A 29 -9.94 -15.40 -8.08
N ILE A 30 -8.93 -14.61 -8.40
CA ILE A 30 -8.76 -14.03 -9.73
C ILE A 30 -8.18 -15.12 -10.65
N ASN A 31 -8.84 -15.36 -11.79
CA ASN A 31 -8.48 -16.38 -12.76
C ASN A 31 -8.27 -17.77 -12.13
N HIS A 32 -9.01 -18.11 -11.08
CA HIS A 32 -8.93 -19.36 -10.33
C HIS A 32 -7.53 -19.69 -9.74
N GLN A 33 -6.62 -18.72 -9.68
CA GLN A 33 -5.23 -18.93 -9.24
C GLN A 33 -4.77 -17.96 -8.15
N PHE A 34 -5.16 -16.69 -8.24
CA PHE A 34 -4.63 -15.66 -7.37
C PHE A 34 -5.65 -15.28 -6.30
N PRO A 35 -5.36 -15.49 -5.01
CA PRO A 35 -6.23 -15.02 -3.95
C PRO A 35 -6.25 -13.50 -3.90
N CYS A 36 -7.44 -12.94 -3.95
CA CYS A 36 -7.71 -11.52 -3.76
C CYS A 36 -8.52 -11.33 -2.48
N TYR A 37 -8.10 -10.40 -1.65
CA TYR A 37 -8.78 -10.03 -0.42
C TYR A 37 -9.24 -8.58 -0.55
N SER A 38 -10.52 -8.31 -0.40
CA SER A 38 -11.07 -6.96 -0.44
C SER A 38 -11.71 -6.59 0.89
N VAL A 39 -11.44 -5.36 1.33
CA VAL A 39 -12.05 -4.74 2.51
C VAL A 39 -12.75 -3.48 2.04
N GLU A 40 -14.03 -3.37 2.33
CA GLU A 40 -14.81 -2.18 2.01
C GLU A 40 -14.74 -1.18 3.18
N ASN A 41 -14.28 0.03 2.91
CA ASN A 41 -14.27 1.13 3.88
C ASN A 41 -14.96 2.36 3.27
N PHE A 42 -16.21 2.59 3.65
CA PHE A 42 -17.02 3.67 3.12
C PHE A 42 -16.70 5.06 3.72
N SER A 43 -15.79 5.13 4.69
CA SER A 43 -15.38 6.39 5.31
C SER A 43 -14.25 7.11 4.55
N SER A 44 -13.69 6.50 3.52
CA SER A 44 -12.57 7.03 2.73
C SER A 44 -12.90 6.99 1.24
N ASN A 45 -12.54 8.05 0.52
CA ASN A 45 -12.61 8.10 -0.94
C ASN A 45 -11.35 7.53 -1.60
N VAL A 46 -10.38 7.06 -0.83
CA VAL A 46 -9.12 6.49 -1.35
C VAL A 46 -9.25 5.00 -1.47
N VAL A 47 -8.93 4.48 -2.66
CA VAL A 47 -8.79 3.04 -2.92
C VAL A 47 -7.30 2.69 -2.86
N ARG A 48 -6.97 1.62 -2.14
CA ARG A 48 -5.63 1.03 -2.11
C ARG A 48 -5.65 -0.36 -2.68
N LEU A 49 -4.75 -0.64 -3.60
CA LEU A 49 -4.49 -1.97 -4.16
C LEU A 49 -3.07 -2.40 -3.83
N ASP A 50 -2.92 -3.52 -3.14
CA ASP A 50 -1.61 -4.13 -2.86
C ASP A 50 -1.44 -5.42 -3.67
N ILE A 51 -0.39 -5.50 -4.47
CA ILE A 51 0.04 -6.72 -5.15
C ILE A 51 1.26 -7.27 -4.41
N SER A 52 1.09 -8.42 -3.75
CA SER A 52 2.15 -9.07 -2.96
C SER A 52 2.78 -10.20 -3.74
N ILE A 53 4.09 -10.08 -4.02
CA ILE A 53 4.88 -11.06 -4.76
C ILE A 53 5.87 -11.74 -3.79
N PRO A 54 5.90 -13.07 -3.68
CA PRO A 54 6.85 -13.79 -2.82
C PRO A 54 8.27 -13.77 -3.44
N SER A 55 8.94 -12.63 -3.40
CA SER A 55 10.24 -12.35 -4.03
C SER A 55 11.14 -11.51 -3.14
N GLY A 56 11.10 -11.73 -1.83
CA GLY A 56 11.90 -11.01 -0.86
C GLY A 56 13.39 -11.41 -0.87
N SER A 57 14.20 -10.69 -0.09
CA SER A 57 15.66 -10.87 -0.06
C SER A 57 16.09 -12.26 0.44
N TRP A 58 15.27 -12.98 1.18
CA TRP A 58 15.56 -14.36 1.60
C TRP A 58 15.39 -15.40 0.49
N MET A 59 14.66 -15.06 -0.57
CA MET A 59 14.39 -15.94 -1.70
C MET A 59 15.30 -15.63 -2.91
N GLN A 60 16.15 -14.61 -2.81
CA GLN A 60 17.04 -14.22 -3.90
C GLN A 60 18.23 -15.16 -4.03
N SER A 61 18.63 -15.48 -5.26
CA SER A 61 19.80 -16.27 -5.57
C SER A 61 21.09 -15.44 -5.64
N LYS A 62 20.97 -14.13 -5.82
CA LYS A 62 22.07 -13.17 -5.90
C LYS A 62 21.80 -11.98 -4.99
N LEU A 63 22.85 -11.44 -4.39
CA LEU A 63 22.77 -10.26 -3.55
C LEU A 63 22.14 -9.07 -4.31
N LEU A 64 21.24 -8.35 -3.64
CA LEU A 64 20.51 -7.17 -4.16
C LEU A 64 19.50 -7.46 -5.29
N GLN A 65 19.28 -8.71 -5.66
CA GLN A 65 18.35 -9.07 -6.75
C GLN A 65 16.92 -8.55 -6.47
N SER A 66 16.41 -8.77 -5.26
CA SER A 66 15.07 -8.34 -4.86
C SER A 66 14.91 -6.81 -4.87
N SER A 67 15.86 -6.10 -4.30
CA SER A 67 15.84 -4.62 -4.27
C SER A 67 16.01 -4.01 -5.65
N SER A 68 16.86 -4.60 -6.50
CA SER A 68 17.02 -4.16 -7.89
C SER A 68 15.73 -4.38 -8.69
N MET A 69 15.11 -5.55 -8.55
CA MET A 69 13.82 -5.84 -9.18
C MET A 69 12.75 -4.81 -8.76
N ALA A 70 12.64 -4.53 -7.46
CA ALA A 70 11.66 -3.56 -6.97
C ALA A 70 11.86 -2.16 -7.58
N ARG A 71 13.10 -1.71 -7.72
CA ARG A 71 13.43 -0.42 -8.34
C ARG A 71 13.19 -0.39 -9.85
N MET A 72 13.37 -1.53 -10.52
CA MET A 72 13.24 -1.60 -11.99
C MET A 72 11.78 -1.75 -12.45
N ILE A 73 10.83 -2.06 -11.58
CA ILE A 73 9.43 -2.25 -11.96
C ILE A 73 8.85 -1.01 -12.64
N THR A 74 9.24 0.19 -12.20
CA THR A 74 8.76 1.46 -12.75
C THR A 74 9.59 1.98 -13.91
N GLU A 75 10.75 1.35 -14.21
CA GLU A 75 11.66 1.82 -15.26
C GLU A 75 11.23 1.43 -16.67
N GLY A 76 10.34 0.46 -16.79
CA GLY A 76 9.79 0.10 -18.09
C GLY A 76 9.20 -1.31 -18.17
N THR A 77 8.47 -1.53 -19.24
CA THR A 77 7.90 -2.81 -19.65
C THR A 77 8.27 -3.08 -21.12
N LYS A 78 7.79 -4.20 -21.67
CA LYS A 78 7.92 -4.45 -23.11
C LYS A 78 7.17 -3.41 -23.99
N GLN A 79 6.17 -2.76 -23.44
CA GLN A 79 5.26 -1.88 -24.18
C GLN A 79 5.42 -0.40 -23.80
N PHE A 80 5.85 -0.11 -22.57
CA PHE A 80 5.92 1.25 -22.04
C PHE A 80 7.31 1.52 -21.47
N ASN A 81 7.85 2.71 -21.73
CA ASN A 81 9.04 3.22 -21.09
C ASN A 81 8.67 3.89 -19.73
N SER A 82 9.66 4.27 -18.94
CA SER A 82 9.45 4.88 -17.62
C SER A 82 8.61 6.16 -17.67
N PHE A 83 8.80 6.99 -18.69
CA PHE A 83 8.03 8.23 -18.87
C PHE A 83 6.55 7.94 -19.13
N GLN A 84 6.23 6.97 -19.98
CA GLN A 84 4.86 6.58 -20.29
C GLN A 84 4.15 5.95 -19.07
N ILE A 85 4.90 5.21 -18.24
CA ILE A 85 4.37 4.66 -16.98
C ILE A 85 4.05 5.80 -16.01
N ALA A 86 4.99 6.74 -15.83
CA ALA A 86 4.78 7.90 -14.96
C ALA A 86 3.60 8.75 -15.44
N GLU A 87 3.52 9.05 -16.74
CA GLU A 87 2.42 9.81 -17.33
C GLU A 87 1.05 9.14 -17.11
N ALA A 88 0.97 7.81 -17.25
CA ALA A 88 -0.27 7.08 -17.01
C ALA A 88 -0.71 7.11 -15.53
N ILE A 89 0.24 7.04 -14.60
CA ILE A 89 -0.01 7.14 -13.17
C ILE A 89 -0.48 8.56 -12.82
N ASP A 90 0.24 9.58 -13.30
CA ASP A 90 -0.09 10.99 -13.06
C ASP A 90 -1.45 11.36 -13.66
N PHE A 91 -1.74 10.89 -14.88
CA PHE A 91 -3.03 11.11 -15.54
C PHE A 91 -4.20 10.52 -14.74
N SER A 92 -3.98 9.41 -14.05
CA SER A 92 -4.98 8.76 -13.21
C SER A 92 -5.11 9.40 -11.82
N GLY A 93 -4.26 10.36 -11.47
CA GLY A 93 -4.17 10.90 -10.10
C GLY A 93 -3.79 9.84 -9.07
N ALA A 94 -3.11 8.78 -9.52
CA ALA A 94 -2.72 7.66 -8.67
C ALA A 94 -1.29 7.86 -8.13
N TYR A 95 -0.99 7.14 -7.05
CA TYR A 95 0.37 7.04 -6.52
C TYR A 95 0.77 5.57 -6.45
N LEU A 96 1.94 5.24 -6.97
CA LEU A 96 2.52 3.90 -6.94
C LEU A 96 3.74 3.88 -6.02
N ASP A 97 3.74 2.95 -5.08
CA ASP A 97 4.89 2.62 -4.23
C ASP A 97 5.31 1.18 -4.44
N VAL A 98 6.62 0.92 -4.46
CA VAL A 98 7.18 -0.42 -4.56
C VAL A 98 8.18 -0.64 -3.44
N SER A 99 7.85 -1.54 -2.53
CA SER A 99 8.68 -1.89 -1.39
C SER A 99 9.13 -3.34 -1.42
N SER A 100 10.38 -3.59 -1.02
CA SER A 100 10.95 -4.95 -0.89
C SER A 100 11.30 -5.23 0.57
N SER A 101 10.88 -6.37 1.06
CA SER A 101 11.12 -6.88 2.41
C SER A 101 11.86 -8.23 2.36
N PRO A 102 12.26 -8.83 3.48
CA PRO A 102 12.89 -10.16 3.48
C PRO A 102 12.04 -11.25 2.83
N HIS A 103 10.71 -11.18 2.93
CA HIS A 103 9.82 -12.24 2.47
C HIS A 103 9.14 -11.95 1.13
N ARG A 104 8.87 -10.67 0.82
CA ARG A 104 8.04 -10.29 -0.33
C ARG A 104 8.36 -8.91 -0.87
N THR A 105 8.02 -8.69 -2.12
CA THR A 105 7.92 -7.37 -2.73
C THR A 105 6.44 -7.00 -2.83
N ILE A 106 6.10 -5.79 -2.45
CA ILE A 106 4.73 -5.28 -2.48
C ILE A 106 4.70 -4.06 -3.40
N LEU A 107 3.76 -4.09 -4.35
CA LEU A 107 3.38 -2.94 -5.16
C LEU A 107 2.08 -2.39 -4.56
N SER A 108 2.09 -1.13 -4.15
CA SER A 108 0.93 -0.45 -3.59
C SER A 108 0.51 0.67 -4.51
N VAL A 109 -0.73 0.64 -4.98
CA VAL A 109 -1.34 1.71 -5.78
C VAL A 109 -2.42 2.37 -4.94
N TYR A 110 -2.38 3.69 -4.88
CA TYR A 110 -3.38 4.53 -4.23
C TYR A 110 -4.05 5.39 -5.30
N ALA A 111 -5.38 5.43 -5.29
CA ALA A 111 -6.18 6.26 -6.19
C ALA A 111 -7.35 6.90 -5.43
N VAL A 112 -7.85 8.03 -5.93
CA VAL A 112 -8.98 8.79 -5.35
C VAL A 112 -10.19 8.70 -6.25
#